data_33dcffb5f24826d498d7d8c00710fab3
#
_entry.id   33dcffb5f24826d498d7d8c00710fab3
#
_cell.length_a   1.000
_cell.length_b   1.000
_cell.length_c   1.000
_cell.angle_alpha   90.00
_cell.angle_beta   90.00
_cell.angle_gamma   90.00
#
_symmetry.space_group_name_H-M   'P 1'
#
loop_
_entity.id
_entity.type
_entity.pdbx_description
1 polymer ?
#
loop_
_entity_poly.entity_id
_entity_poly.type
_entity_poly.pdbx_seq_one_letter_code
_entity_poly.pdbx_strand_id
1 'polypeptide(L)'
;MSDQTFTLSNGLKLGYCEYGDPRGEAAFYFHGWPSSRLQAALFDEHAKKYGLRLICPDRPGIGLSDFKAKRTLLEWPDTLAELAAHVGADNYHVIGWSGGGPYVLATALKLHKRLLSATIICGAPPLTFLGDRQMFWLYRFMIQLRHYFPTLLGLVLRLGGVICKGDPCNRPLRLLMKLLGAEDRRVLLQPGIYDVVRDATLGALGRGPRSVIADADIYLNEWGFEVSQINFPIRFWHGKDDRNIAWTYTQQIAELIPQAETHWSEIDGHYSLPITHSEQIIAAAMQKDVPEVMKVA
;
A
#
# COMPACT_ATOMS: atom_id res chain seq x y z
N MET A 1 -1.57 9.29 -18.92
CA MET A 1 -1.12 9.28 -17.52
C MET A 1 -0.11 10.40 -17.36
N SER A 2 -0.33 11.38 -16.50
CA SER A 2 0.61 12.49 -16.26
C SER A 2 0.94 12.54 -14.76
N ASP A 3 2.22 12.64 -14.48
CA ASP A 3 2.73 13.01 -13.15
C ASP A 3 2.25 14.40 -12.78
N GLN A 4 1.68 14.54 -11.59
CA GLN A 4 1.13 15.79 -11.09
C GLN A 4 1.73 16.15 -9.74
N THR A 5 1.77 17.44 -9.44
CA THR A 5 2.18 17.95 -8.12
C THR A 5 1.19 18.99 -7.65
N PHE A 6 0.91 18.97 -6.36
CA PHE A 6 0.07 19.93 -5.65
C PHE A 6 0.87 20.55 -4.49
N THR A 7 0.77 21.85 -4.28
CA THR A 7 1.42 22.51 -3.13
C THR A 7 0.45 22.57 -1.97
N LEU A 8 0.79 21.90 -0.87
CA LEU A 8 0.05 21.89 0.38
C LEU A 8 0.09 23.27 1.05
N SER A 9 -0.83 23.53 1.97
CA SER A 9 -0.91 24.79 2.74
C SER A 9 0.37 25.11 3.51
N ASN A 10 1.14 24.08 3.89
CA ASN A 10 2.44 24.22 4.54
C ASN A 10 3.62 24.48 3.58
N GLY A 11 3.36 24.66 2.28
CA GLY A 11 4.35 24.95 1.23
C GLY A 11 5.06 23.72 0.66
N LEU A 12 4.84 22.51 1.19
CA LEU A 12 5.46 21.29 0.66
C LEU A 12 4.69 20.81 -0.57
N LYS A 13 5.42 20.25 -1.55
CA LYS A 13 4.82 19.60 -2.72
C LYS A 13 4.41 18.18 -2.40
N LEU A 14 3.20 17.82 -2.80
CA LEU A 14 2.68 16.46 -2.83
C LEU A 14 2.61 16.00 -4.28
N GLY A 15 3.33 14.91 -4.61
CA GLY A 15 3.25 14.27 -5.92
C GLY A 15 2.10 13.28 -5.96
N TYR A 16 1.43 13.15 -7.10
CA TYR A 16 0.40 12.14 -7.31
C TYR A 16 0.26 11.80 -8.80
N CYS A 17 -0.42 10.73 -9.10
CA CYS A 17 -0.90 10.41 -10.44
C CYS A 17 -2.31 9.83 -10.37
N GLU A 18 -2.96 9.78 -11.53
CA GLU A 18 -4.32 9.29 -11.66
C GLU A 18 -4.37 8.14 -12.66
N TYR A 19 -5.18 7.13 -12.31
CA TYR A 19 -5.48 5.95 -13.10
C TYR A 19 -7.00 5.75 -13.17
N GLY A 20 -7.45 4.81 -13.96
CA GLY A 20 -8.88 4.52 -14.09
C GLY A 20 -9.61 5.50 -15.00
N ASP A 21 -10.90 5.73 -14.69
CA ASP A 21 -11.76 6.66 -15.43
C ASP A 21 -11.63 8.07 -14.83
N PRO A 22 -11.14 9.07 -15.58
CA PRO A 22 -10.99 10.44 -15.07
C PRO A 22 -12.33 11.12 -14.70
N ARG A 23 -13.46 10.58 -15.13
CA ARG A 23 -14.81 11.05 -14.79
C ARG A 23 -15.52 10.18 -13.76
N GLY A 24 -14.82 9.14 -13.28
CA GLY A 24 -15.36 8.18 -12.31
C GLY A 24 -15.44 8.72 -10.89
N GLU A 25 -16.00 7.93 -9.99
CA GLU A 25 -15.99 8.21 -8.56
C GLU A 25 -14.54 8.24 -8.03
N ALA A 26 -14.25 9.19 -7.15
CA ALA A 26 -12.90 9.36 -6.64
C ALA A 26 -12.53 8.25 -5.65
N ALA A 27 -11.35 7.67 -5.81
CA ALA A 27 -10.71 6.81 -4.83
C ALA A 27 -9.27 7.21 -4.61
N PHE A 28 -8.83 7.25 -3.36
CA PHE A 28 -7.42 7.44 -3.05
C PHE A 28 -6.76 6.10 -2.77
N TYR A 29 -5.66 5.83 -3.50
CA TYR A 29 -4.89 4.62 -3.35
C TYR A 29 -3.58 4.89 -2.60
N PHE A 30 -3.36 4.19 -1.50
CA PHE A 30 -2.16 4.30 -0.67
C PHE A 30 -1.22 3.14 -0.94
N HIS A 31 -0.09 3.44 -1.55
CA HIS A 31 0.90 2.47 -2.00
C HIS A 31 1.59 1.73 -0.84
N GLY A 32 2.18 0.57 -1.13
CA GLY A 32 2.95 -0.27 -0.19
C GLY A 32 4.31 0.34 0.21
N TRP A 33 5.15 -0.44 0.90
CA TRP A 33 6.51 -0.07 1.27
C TRP A 33 7.52 -1.19 0.90
N PRO A 34 8.65 -0.86 0.24
CA PRO A 34 8.93 0.42 -0.41
C PRO A 34 8.24 0.51 -1.78
N SER A 35 7.46 1.54 -1.99
CA SER A 35 6.71 1.73 -3.23
C SER A 35 6.35 3.22 -3.44
N SER A 36 5.68 3.55 -4.55
CA SER A 36 5.28 4.91 -4.92
C SER A 36 3.91 4.92 -5.61
N ARG A 37 3.44 6.12 -5.97
CA ARG A 37 2.21 6.33 -6.74
C ARG A 37 2.05 5.42 -7.96
N LEU A 38 3.16 4.96 -8.55
CA LEU A 38 3.15 4.12 -9.75
C LEU A 38 2.55 2.72 -9.52
N GLN A 39 2.48 2.26 -8.27
CA GLN A 39 1.92 0.94 -7.94
C GLN A 39 0.45 0.79 -8.35
N ALA A 40 -0.31 1.89 -8.33
CA ALA A 40 -1.74 1.88 -8.67
C ALA A 40 -2.02 1.51 -10.13
N ALA A 41 -1.01 1.54 -11.01
CA ALA A 41 -1.14 1.06 -12.39
C ALA A 41 -1.62 -0.40 -12.50
N LEU A 42 -1.37 -1.22 -11.48
CA LEU A 42 -1.87 -2.60 -11.41
C LEU A 42 -3.41 -2.70 -11.35
N PHE A 43 -4.08 -1.61 -10.99
CA PHE A 43 -5.54 -1.54 -10.88
C PHE A 43 -6.21 -0.72 -11.99
N ASP A 44 -5.42 -0.13 -12.92
CA ASP A 44 -5.90 0.84 -13.93
C ASP A 44 -7.06 0.29 -14.78
N GLU A 45 -6.92 -0.95 -15.28
CA GLU A 45 -7.91 -1.58 -16.15
C GLU A 45 -9.26 -1.77 -15.41
N HIS A 46 -9.23 -2.34 -14.21
CA HIS A 46 -10.44 -2.59 -13.43
C HIS A 46 -11.04 -1.28 -12.88
N ALA A 47 -10.21 -0.31 -12.52
CA ALA A 47 -10.68 1.02 -12.16
C ALA A 47 -11.45 1.69 -13.32
N LYS A 48 -10.95 1.60 -14.56
CA LYS A 48 -11.67 2.05 -15.75
C LYS A 48 -12.99 1.30 -15.95
N LYS A 49 -12.94 -0.02 -15.85
CA LYS A 49 -14.13 -0.87 -16.05
C LYS A 49 -15.28 -0.51 -15.11
N TYR A 50 -14.96 -0.18 -13.86
CA TYR A 50 -15.97 0.13 -12.84
C TYR A 50 -16.26 1.63 -12.69
N GLY A 51 -15.64 2.51 -13.47
CA GLY A 51 -15.85 3.95 -13.40
C GLY A 51 -15.25 4.56 -12.14
N LEU A 52 -14.04 4.14 -11.76
CA LEU A 52 -13.31 4.66 -10.62
C LEU A 52 -12.16 5.56 -11.08
N ARG A 53 -12.09 6.80 -10.56
CA ARG A 53 -10.95 7.69 -10.69
C ARG A 53 -9.98 7.42 -9.55
N LEU A 54 -8.93 6.69 -9.83
CA LEU A 54 -7.97 6.23 -8.83
C LEU A 54 -6.82 7.23 -8.69
N ILE A 55 -6.81 8.01 -7.63
CA ILE A 55 -5.83 9.05 -7.31
C ILE A 55 -4.80 8.46 -6.35
N CYS A 56 -3.54 8.44 -6.76
CA CYS A 56 -2.48 7.80 -6.01
C CYS A 56 -1.41 8.83 -5.59
N PRO A 57 -1.46 9.38 -4.37
CA PRO A 57 -0.42 10.26 -3.87
C PRO A 57 0.84 9.51 -3.46
N ASP A 58 2.00 10.13 -3.69
CA ASP A 58 3.25 9.74 -3.07
C ASP A 58 3.29 10.22 -1.61
N ARG A 59 3.65 9.36 -0.68
CA ARG A 59 3.87 9.79 0.71
C ARG A 59 5.04 10.78 0.82
N PRO A 60 5.10 11.63 1.87
CA PRO A 60 6.17 12.62 2.01
C PRO A 60 7.58 12.02 1.88
N GLY A 61 8.37 12.59 0.96
CA GLY A 61 9.71 12.13 0.62
C GLY A 61 9.78 11.04 -0.44
N ILE A 62 8.67 10.42 -0.80
CA ILE A 62 8.60 9.39 -1.85
C ILE A 62 8.32 10.07 -3.20
N GLY A 63 8.87 9.52 -4.27
CA GLY A 63 8.59 9.91 -5.65
C GLY A 63 8.73 11.41 -5.87
N LEU A 64 7.63 12.09 -6.18
CA LEU A 64 7.58 13.53 -6.45
C LEU A 64 7.30 14.38 -5.20
N SER A 65 6.92 13.76 -4.08
CA SER A 65 6.59 14.49 -2.85
C SER A 65 7.84 15.00 -2.12
N ASP A 66 7.75 16.20 -1.56
CA ASP A 66 8.82 16.77 -0.75
C ASP A 66 9.00 16.00 0.56
N PHE A 67 10.24 15.98 1.06
CA PHE A 67 10.58 15.29 2.29
C PHE A 67 10.07 16.06 3.52
N LYS A 68 9.37 15.35 4.41
CA LYS A 68 8.97 15.86 5.72
C LYS A 68 9.59 14.99 6.81
N ALA A 69 10.43 15.60 7.63
CA ALA A 69 11.02 14.93 8.80
C ALA A 69 9.98 14.77 9.93
N LYS A 70 10.18 13.76 10.78
CA LYS A 70 9.39 13.54 12.02
C LYS A 70 7.86 13.57 11.83
N ARG A 71 7.39 13.08 10.70
CA ARG A 71 5.95 12.97 10.43
C ARG A 71 5.31 11.85 11.26
N THR A 72 4.04 12.01 11.56
CA THR A 72 3.21 11.00 12.22
C THR A 72 2.17 10.46 11.25
N LEU A 73 1.61 9.29 11.56
CA LEU A 73 0.53 8.71 10.76
C LEU A 73 -0.74 9.58 10.77
N LEU A 74 -1.04 10.21 11.92
CA LEU A 74 -2.22 11.08 12.09
C LEU A 74 -2.18 12.41 11.33
N GLU A 75 -1.04 12.79 10.75
CA GLU A 75 -0.94 13.96 9.86
C GLU A 75 -1.41 13.64 8.42
N TRP A 76 -1.47 12.37 8.06
CA TRP A 76 -1.86 11.95 6.70
C TRP A 76 -3.28 12.34 6.32
N PRO A 77 -4.30 12.15 7.16
CA PRO A 77 -5.66 12.56 6.82
C PRO A 77 -5.79 14.05 6.48
N ASP A 78 -5.03 14.92 7.15
CA ASP A 78 -5.05 16.36 6.87
C ASP A 78 -4.43 16.64 5.48
N THR A 79 -3.29 15.99 5.15
CA THR A 79 -2.69 16.03 3.81
C THR A 79 -3.65 15.52 2.73
N LEU A 80 -4.34 14.42 3.00
CA LEU A 80 -5.33 13.85 2.10
C LEU A 80 -6.52 14.79 1.87
N ALA A 81 -7.00 15.45 2.92
CA ALA A 81 -8.12 16.40 2.83
C ALA A 81 -7.79 17.59 1.91
N GLU A 82 -6.55 18.10 1.97
CA GLU A 82 -6.08 19.15 1.06
C GLU A 82 -6.01 18.65 -0.40
N LEU A 83 -5.48 17.45 -0.62
CA LEU A 83 -5.45 16.86 -1.97
C LEU A 83 -6.88 16.61 -2.49
N ALA A 84 -7.78 16.08 -1.66
CA ALA A 84 -9.15 15.82 -2.04
C ALA A 84 -9.88 17.11 -2.46
N ALA A 85 -9.68 18.21 -1.74
CA ALA A 85 -10.20 19.51 -2.12
C ALA A 85 -9.62 20.01 -3.45
N HIS A 86 -8.30 19.82 -3.65
CA HIS A 86 -7.60 20.22 -4.88
C HIS A 86 -8.16 19.48 -6.13
N VAL A 87 -8.42 18.18 -6.01
CA VAL A 87 -8.92 17.36 -7.12
C VAL A 87 -10.44 17.35 -7.25
N GLY A 88 -11.16 18.09 -6.40
CA GLY A 88 -12.61 18.22 -6.41
C GLY A 88 -13.34 16.96 -5.91
N ALA A 89 -12.75 16.20 -4.97
CA ALA A 89 -13.34 14.99 -4.40
C ALA A 89 -13.95 15.27 -3.02
N ASP A 90 -15.26 15.47 -2.93
CA ASP A 90 -15.96 15.69 -1.65
C ASP A 90 -16.14 14.40 -0.85
N ASN A 91 -16.58 13.34 -1.52
CA ASN A 91 -16.68 11.99 -0.98
C ASN A 91 -15.86 11.05 -1.84
N TYR A 92 -15.23 10.05 -1.21
CA TYR A 92 -14.28 9.18 -1.90
C TYR A 92 -14.11 7.84 -1.21
N HIS A 93 -13.63 6.87 -1.97
CA HIS A 93 -13.15 5.59 -1.47
C HIS A 93 -11.68 5.70 -1.06
N VAL A 94 -11.22 4.85 -0.15
CA VAL A 94 -9.80 4.70 0.16
C VAL A 94 -9.39 3.23 0.07
N ILE A 95 -8.27 2.98 -0.60
CA ILE A 95 -7.70 1.64 -0.80
C ILE A 95 -6.24 1.69 -0.40
N GLY A 96 -5.79 0.80 0.47
CA GLY A 96 -4.40 0.71 0.87
C GLY A 96 -3.85 -0.69 0.73
N TRP A 97 -2.68 -0.82 0.10
CA TRP A 97 -1.99 -2.10 -0.01
C TRP A 97 -0.75 -2.12 0.87
N SER A 98 -0.58 -3.20 1.67
CA SER A 98 0.62 -3.41 2.49
C SER A 98 0.86 -2.22 3.44
N GLY A 99 1.98 -1.51 3.29
CA GLY A 99 2.27 -0.27 4.00
C GLY A 99 1.24 0.86 3.83
N GLY A 100 0.30 0.74 2.88
CA GLY A 100 -0.83 1.66 2.73
C GLY A 100 -1.95 1.44 3.73
N GLY A 101 -2.04 0.24 4.35
CA GLY A 101 -3.11 -0.12 5.28
C GLY A 101 -3.25 0.82 6.48
N PRO A 102 -2.18 1.14 7.22
CA PRO A 102 -2.23 2.10 8.33
C PRO A 102 -2.78 3.48 7.94
N TYR A 103 -2.49 3.92 6.72
CA TYR A 103 -2.98 5.20 6.19
C TYR A 103 -4.49 5.18 5.92
N VAL A 104 -5.04 4.01 5.52
CA VAL A 104 -6.49 3.80 5.44
C VAL A 104 -7.11 3.89 6.83
N LEU A 105 -6.54 3.22 7.84
CA LEU A 105 -7.04 3.25 9.22
C LEU A 105 -7.04 4.67 9.80
N ALA A 106 -5.94 5.41 9.65
CA ALA A 106 -5.87 6.81 10.08
C ALA A 106 -6.89 7.71 9.37
N THR A 107 -7.11 7.45 8.07
CA THR A 107 -8.11 8.19 7.28
C THR A 107 -9.53 7.85 7.74
N ALA A 108 -9.84 6.58 7.97
CA ALA A 108 -11.14 6.15 8.48
C ALA A 108 -11.42 6.72 9.88
N LEU A 109 -10.41 6.83 10.73
CA LEU A 109 -10.55 7.47 12.05
C LEU A 109 -10.95 8.94 11.94
N LYS A 110 -10.25 9.73 11.10
CA LYS A 110 -10.41 11.19 11.08
C LYS A 110 -11.42 11.70 10.05
N LEU A 111 -11.57 11.01 8.92
CA LEU A 111 -12.33 11.48 7.76
C LEU A 111 -13.53 10.60 7.40
N HIS A 112 -14.00 9.75 8.33
CA HIS A 112 -15.08 8.78 8.08
C HIS A 112 -16.33 9.41 7.44
N LYS A 113 -16.66 10.67 7.73
CA LYS A 113 -17.81 11.36 7.15
C LYS A 113 -17.70 11.63 5.64
N ARG A 114 -16.48 11.56 5.09
CA ARG A 114 -16.18 11.75 3.68
C ARG A 114 -15.94 10.42 2.95
N LEU A 115 -15.86 9.32 3.68
CA LEU A 115 -15.57 8.01 3.10
C LEU A 115 -16.84 7.34 2.59
N LEU A 116 -16.78 6.89 1.34
CA LEU A 116 -17.75 5.97 0.75
C LEU A 116 -17.42 4.52 1.12
N SER A 117 -16.15 4.16 1.13
CA SER A 117 -15.65 2.86 1.59
C SER A 117 -14.17 2.93 1.99
N ALA A 118 -13.71 1.93 2.74
CA ALA A 118 -12.32 1.76 3.11
C ALA A 118 -11.90 0.29 2.93
N THR A 119 -10.83 0.07 2.16
CA THR A 119 -10.34 -1.27 1.80
C THR A 119 -8.85 -1.38 2.11
N ILE A 120 -8.45 -2.45 2.78
CA ILE A 120 -7.06 -2.77 3.10
C ILE A 120 -6.70 -4.11 2.49
N ILE A 121 -5.59 -4.16 1.76
CA ILE A 121 -5.08 -5.34 1.09
C ILE A 121 -3.74 -5.70 1.70
N CYS A 122 -3.61 -6.88 2.33
CA CYS A 122 -2.38 -7.37 2.95
C CYS A 122 -1.71 -6.31 3.84
N GLY A 123 -2.49 -5.65 4.71
CA GLY A 123 -2.10 -4.44 5.45
C GLY A 123 -0.95 -4.65 6.43
N ALA A 124 -0.05 -3.65 6.54
CA ALA A 124 1.00 -3.64 7.54
C ALA A 124 0.42 -3.48 8.95
N PRO A 125 0.90 -4.28 9.95
CA PRO A 125 0.42 -4.22 11.31
C PRO A 125 1.05 -3.08 12.13
N PRO A 126 0.43 -2.68 13.26
CA PRO A 126 1.07 -1.86 14.29
C PRO A 126 2.14 -2.67 15.02
N LEU A 127 3.40 -2.54 14.60
CA LEU A 127 4.50 -3.36 15.10
C LEU A 127 4.83 -3.12 16.58
N THR A 128 4.50 -1.95 17.12
CA THR A 128 4.65 -1.65 18.55
C THR A 128 3.70 -2.47 19.41
N PHE A 129 2.54 -2.84 18.87
CA PHE A 129 1.52 -3.62 19.58
C PHE A 129 1.60 -5.13 19.27
N LEU A 130 1.70 -5.49 17.98
CA LEU A 130 1.66 -6.90 17.54
C LEU A 130 3.04 -7.55 17.39
N GLY A 131 4.11 -6.75 17.40
CA GLY A 131 5.49 -7.20 17.17
C GLY A 131 5.75 -7.61 15.72
N ASP A 132 7.01 -8.02 15.46
CA ASP A 132 7.48 -8.32 14.10
C ASP A 132 7.68 -9.82 13.82
N ARG A 133 7.35 -10.71 14.77
CA ARG A 133 7.71 -12.14 14.72
C ARG A 133 7.15 -12.87 13.49
N GLN A 134 5.98 -12.45 12.99
CA GLN A 134 5.30 -13.06 11.84
C GLN A 134 5.54 -12.29 10.55
N MET A 135 6.48 -11.35 10.53
CA MET A 135 6.92 -10.68 9.32
C MET A 135 8.02 -11.47 8.61
N PHE A 136 8.13 -11.27 7.31
CA PHE A 136 9.21 -11.85 6.51
C PHE A 136 10.58 -11.57 7.16
N TRP A 137 11.43 -12.58 7.23
CA TRP A 137 12.71 -12.47 7.91
C TRP A 137 13.58 -11.29 7.43
N LEU A 138 13.49 -10.92 6.14
CA LEU A 138 14.22 -9.77 5.58
C LEU A 138 13.72 -8.44 6.16
N TYR A 139 12.41 -8.28 6.37
CA TYR A 139 11.87 -7.10 7.05
C TYR A 139 12.35 -7.04 8.50
N ARG A 140 12.33 -8.17 9.21
CA ARG A 140 12.86 -8.26 10.57
C ARG A 140 14.34 -7.88 10.62
N PHE A 141 15.14 -8.36 9.67
CA PHE A 141 16.55 -7.98 9.52
C PHE A 141 16.69 -6.47 9.25
N MET A 142 15.88 -5.88 8.37
CA MET A 142 15.89 -4.43 8.12
C MET A 142 15.47 -3.62 9.35
N ILE A 143 14.53 -4.10 10.16
CA ILE A 143 14.15 -3.49 11.45
C ILE A 143 15.34 -3.47 12.41
N GLN A 144 16.07 -4.57 12.53
CA GLN A 144 17.30 -4.63 13.35
C GLN A 144 18.37 -3.67 12.83
N LEU A 145 18.59 -3.62 11.51
CA LEU A 145 19.49 -2.64 10.91
C LEU A 145 19.04 -1.20 11.18
N ARG A 146 17.74 -0.92 11.12
CA ARG A 146 17.21 0.42 11.42
C ARG A 146 17.54 0.83 12.85
N HIS A 147 17.45 -0.10 13.79
CA HIS A 147 17.68 0.16 15.20
C HIS A 147 19.17 0.32 15.53
N TYR A 148 20.02 -0.61 15.05
CA TYR A 148 21.43 -0.67 15.46
C TYR A 148 22.41 -0.06 14.45
N PHE A 149 22.11 -0.12 13.14
CA PHE A 149 23.00 0.25 12.05
C PHE A 149 22.28 1.00 10.91
N PRO A 150 21.70 2.19 11.18
CA PRO A 150 20.86 2.90 10.20
C PRO A 150 21.59 3.25 8.89
N THR A 151 22.89 3.52 8.95
CA THR A 151 23.71 3.79 7.74
C THR A 151 23.83 2.54 6.87
N LEU A 152 23.98 1.36 7.47
CA LEU A 152 24.05 0.10 6.75
C LEU A 152 22.71 -0.24 6.10
N LEU A 153 21.60 0.04 6.77
CA LEU A 153 20.27 -0.08 6.16
C LEU A 153 20.16 0.77 4.87
N GLY A 154 20.68 2.00 4.89
CA GLY A 154 20.71 2.84 3.70
C GLY A 154 21.50 2.23 2.54
N LEU A 155 22.60 1.55 2.82
CA LEU A 155 23.37 0.81 1.81
C LEU A 155 22.58 -0.40 1.29
N VAL A 156 21.98 -1.19 2.17
CA VAL A 156 21.15 -2.35 1.80
C VAL A 156 20.00 -1.95 0.86
N LEU A 157 19.31 -0.85 1.18
CA LEU A 157 18.23 -0.34 0.33
C LEU A 157 18.73 0.13 -1.04
N ARG A 158 19.90 0.78 -1.12
CA ARG A 158 20.51 1.15 -2.40
C ARG A 158 20.88 -0.07 -3.25
N LEU A 159 21.49 -1.08 -2.64
CA LEU A 159 21.84 -2.34 -3.32
C LEU A 159 20.58 -3.08 -3.78
N GLY A 160 19.54 -3.13 -2.94
CA GLY A 160 18.23 -3.66 -3.30
C GLY A 160 17.65 -2.97 -4.54
N GLY A 161 17.72 -1.64 -4.59
CA GLY A 161 17.29 -0.86 -5.77
C GLY A 161 18.08 -1.19 -7.04
N VAL A 162 19.38 -1.46 -6.92
CA VAL A 162 20.21 -1.90 -8.06
C VAL A 162 19.78 -3.30 -8.54
N ILE A 163 19.54 -4.22 -7.61
CA ILE A 163 19.09 -5.58 -7.93
C ILE A 163 17.71 -5.55 -8.61
N CYS A 164 16.79 -4.73 -8.12
CA CYS A 164 15.44 -4.59 -8.68
C CYS A 164 15.42 -4.05 -10.12
N LYS A 165 16.47 -3.37 -10.59
CA LYS A 165 16.61 -2.96 -12.01
C LYS A 165 16.84 -4.15 -12.95
N GLY A 166 17.24 -5.30 -12.43
CA GLY A 166 17.52 -6.49 -13.23
C GLY A 166 16.25 -7.15 -13.77
N ASP A 167 16.44 -7.99 -14.76
CA ASP A 167 15.40 -8.88 -15.26
C ASP A 167 15.06 -9.95 -14.20
N PRO A 168 13.77 -10.20 -13.90
CA PRO A 168 13.34 -11.20 -12.93
C PRO A 168 13.78 -12.63 -13.28
N CYS A 169 14.11 -12.89 -14.52
CA CYS A 169 14.66 -14.18 -14.97
C CYS A 169 16.17 -14.33 -14.64
N ASN A 170 16.87 -13.24 -14.33
CA ASN A 170 18.29 -13.27 -14.00
C ASN A 170 18.56 -13.83 -12.60
N ARG A 171 19.74 -14.45 -12.41
CA ARG A 171 20.06 -15.21 -11.20
C ARG A 171 19.81 -14.51 -9.87
N PRO A 172 20.26 -13.26 -9.60
CA PRO A 172 20.10 -12.68 -8.26
C PRO A 172 18.62 -12.46 -7.92
N LEU A 173 17.84 -11.91 -8.85
CA LEU A 173 16.43 -11.60 -8.62
C LEU A 173 15.58 -12.87 -8.59
N ARG A 174 15.85 -13.83 -9.48
CA ARG A 174 15.21 -15.16 -9.48
C ARG A 174 15.43 -15.91 -8.16
N LEU A 175 16.60 -15.75 -7.53
CA LEU A 175 16.88 -16.36 -6.23
C LEU A 175 16.04 -15.69 -5.12
N LEU A 176 15.92 -14.36 -5.13
CA LEU A 176 15.06 -13.62 -4.20
C LEU A 176 13.59 -14.00 -4.38
N MET A 177 13.12 -14.13 -5.62
CA MET A 177 11.75 -14.56 -5.90
C MET A 177 11.41 -15.97 -5.38
N LYS A 178 12.40 -16.85 -5.20
CA LYS A 178 12.17 -18.17 -4.58
C LYS A 178 11.76 -18.09 -3.11
N LEU A 179 12.02 -16.96 -2.45
CA LEU A 179 11.58 -16.71 -1.06
C LEU A 179 10.09 -16.38 -0.97
N LEU A 180 9.47 -15.95 -2.07
CA LEU A 180 8.04 -15.67 -2.16
C LEU A 180 7.22 -16.96 -2.29
N GLY A 181 5.93 -16.87 -2.01
CA GLY A 181 4.95 -17.92 -2.29
C GLY A 181 4.91 -18.30 -3.78
N ALA A 182 4.36 -19.46 -4.09
CA ALA A 182 4.29 -19.96 -5.46
C ALA A 182 3.45 -19.03 -6.36
N GLU A 183 2.29 -18.61 -5.86
CA GLU A 183 1.38 -17.72 -6.59
C GLU A 183 1.96 -16.31 -6.74
N ASP A 184 2.59 -15.75 -5.72
CA ASP A 184 3.29 -14.46 -5.80
C ASP A 184 4.33 -14.47 -6.92
N ARG A 185 5.13 -15.54 -6.97
CA ARG A 185 6.13 -15.70 -8.01
C ARG A 185 5.52 -15.86 -9.39
N ARG A 186 4.40 -16.59 -9.51
CA ARG A 186 3.68 -16.79 -10.76
C ARG A 186 3.17 -15.46 -11.32
N VAL A 187 2.53 -14.63 -10.50
CA VAL A 187 1.97 -13.34 -10.97
C VAL A 187 3.06 -12.32 -11.28
N LEU A 188 4.11 -12.26 -10.48
CA LEU A 188 5.22 -11.32 -10.73
C LEU A 188 6.00 -11.63 -12.03
N LEU A 189 5.94 -12.87 -12.51
CA LEU A 189 6.55 -13.24 -13.79
C LEU A 189 5.62 -13.02 -14.99
N GLN A 190 4.39 -12.56 -14.79
CA GLN A 190 3.51 -12.20 -15.90
C GLN A 190 4.03 -10.92 -16.60
N PRO A 191 3.82 -10.81 -17.92
CA PRO A 191 4.25 -9.64 -18.67
C PRO A 191 3.75 -8.32 -18.08
N GLY A 192 4.64 -7.36 -17.87
CA GLY A 192 4.34 -6.03 -17.38
C GLY A 192 4.12 -5.90 -15.86
N ILE A 193 3.78 -6.98 -15.16
CA ILE A 193 3.50 -6.92 -13.70
C ILE A 193 4.76 -6.57 -12.92
N TYR A 194 5.85 -7.30 -13.17
CA TYR A 194 7.12 -7.01 -12.50
C TYR A 194 7.61 -5.60 -12.80
N ASP A 195 7.43 -5.13 -14.04
CA ASP A 195 7.87 -3.78 -14.44
C ASP A 195 7.19 -2.70 -13.60
N VAL A 196 5.88 -2.80 -13.38
CA VAL A 196 5.14 -1.87 -12.51
C VAL A 196 5.65 -1.93 -11.07
N VAL A 197 5.83 -3.11 -10.50
CA VAL A 197 6.34 -3.28 -9.13
C VAL A 197 7.76 -2.72 -9.00
N ARG A 198 8.63 -3.01 -9.97
CA ARG A 198 9.99 -2.47 -10.05
C ARG A 198 9.98 -0.95 -10.12
N ASP A 199 9.22 -0.38 -11.03
CA ASP A 199 9.21 1.08 -11.27
C ASP A 199 8.62 1.82 -10.07
N ALA A 200 7.60 1.26 -9.41
CA ALA A 200 7.07 1.80 -8.17
C ALA A 200 8.10 1.78 -7.03
N THR A 201 8.88 0.68 -6.91
CA THR A 201 9.95 0.55 -5.91
C THR A 201 11.10 1.52 -6.21
N LEU A 202 11.53 1.62 -7.47
CA LEU A 202 12.57 2.55 -7.90
C LEU A 202 12.12 4.01 -7.75
N GLY A 203 10.84 4.30 -7.98
CA GLY A 203 10.24 5.61 -7.70
C GLY A 203 10.39 6.00 -6.23
N ALA A 204 10.18 5.06 -5.31
CA ALA A 204 10.40 5.30 -3.87
C ALA A 204 11.87 5.57 -3.53
N LEU A 205 12.79 4.86 -4.16
CA LEU A 205 14.23 4.97 -3.90
C LEU A 205 14.90 6.13 -4.66
N GLY A 206 14.22 6.75 -5.61
CA GLY A 206 14.78 7.73 -6.54
C GLY A 206 15.42 8.96 -5.86
N ARG A 207 14.91 9.36 -4.69
CA ARG A 207 15.49 10.42 -3.85
C ARG A 207 16.44 9.89 -2.76
N GLY A 208 16.78 8.62 -2.83
CA GLY A 208 17.67 7.95 -1.90
C GLY A 208 16.96 7.29 -0.71
N PRO A 209 17.68 6.46 0.08
CA PRO A 209 17.10 5.61 1.10
C PRO A 209 16.53 6.36 2.32
N ARG A 210 16.94 7.62 2.55
CA ARG A 210 16.49 8.42 3.70
C ARG A 210 14.97 8.53 3.77
N SER A 211 14.32 8.76 2.63
CA SER A 211 12.87 8.90 2.54
C SER A 211 12.15 7.59 2.81
N VAL A 212 12.68 6.49 2.26
CA VAL A 212 12.14 5.13 2.48
C VAL A 212 12.30 4.70 3.93
N ILE A 213 13.42 5.05 4.59
CA ILE A 213 13.64 4.80 6.02
C ILE A 213 12.66 5.62 6.87
N ALA A 214 12.49 6.91 6.57
CA ALA A 214 11.53 7.75 7.29
C ALA A 214 10.08 7.30 7.11
N ASP A 215 9.76 6.68 5.97
CA ASP A 215 8.47 6.05 5.73
C ASP A 215 8.31 4.77 6.56
N ALA A 216 9.37 3.96 6.70
CA ALA A 216 9.37 2.77 7.54
C ALA A 216 9.19 3.11 9.03
N ASP A 217 9.70 4.24 9.49
CA ASP A 217 9.55 4.68 10.89
C ASP A 217 8.08 4.81 11.31
N ILE A 218 7.14 5.06 10.37
CA ILE A 218 5.70 5.07 10.64
C ILE A 218 5.20 3.72 11.18
N TYR A 219 5.73 2.60 10.66
CA TYR A 219 5.30 1.26 11.09
C TYR A 219 5.99 0.81 12.39
N LEU A 220 7.13 1.40 12.71
CA LEU A 220 7.95 1.07 13.86
C LEU A 220 7.62 1.92 15.10
N ASN A 221 6.86 2.99 14.94
CA ASN A 221 6.46 3.88 16.02
C ASN A 221 4.97 3.76 16.33
N GLU A 222 4.58 4.32 17.47
CA GLU A 222 3.16 4.44 17.83
C GLU A 222 2.39 5.22 16.77
N TRP A 223 1.21 4.71 16.39
CA TRP A 223 0.36 5.37 15.42
C TRP A 223 -0.39 6.58 15.97
N GLY A 224 -0.42 6.71 17.31
CA GLY A 224 -1.09 7.81 18.02
C GLY A 224 -2.60 7.62 18.18
N PHE A 225 -3.11 6.42 17.92
CA PHE A 225 -4.50 6.03 18.12
C PHE A 225 -4.65 4.52 18.32
N GLU A 226 -5.72 4.13 18.96
CA GLU A 226 -6.12 2.73 19.09
C GLU A 226 -7.02 2.33 17.91
N VAL A 227 -6.75 1.19 17.30
CA VAL A 227 -7.52 0.69 16.14
C VAL A 227 -9.01 0.50 16.50
N SER A 228 -9.31 0.13 17.75
CA SER A 228 -10.67 -0.01 18.29
C SER A 228 -11.49 1.29 18.29
N GLN A 229 -10.85 2.45 18.14
CA GLN A 229 -11.55 3.74 18.03
C GLN A 229 -12.18 3.97 16.65
N ILE A 230 -11.87 3.12 15.67
CA ILE A 230 -12.40 3.25 14.30
C ILE A 230 -13.84 2.74 14.28
N ASN A 231 -14.76 3.65 14.04
CA ASN A 231 -16.19 3.36 13.90
C ASN A 231 -16.64 3.56 12.44
N PHE A 232 -15.99 2.85 11.53
CA PHE A 232 -16.29 2.87 10.10
C PHE A 232 -16.04 1.46 9.52
N PRO A 233 -16.86 0.96 8.59
CA PRO A 233 -16.65 -0.35 7.97
C PRO A 233 -15.32 -0.40 7.22
N ILE A 234 -14.50 -1.39 7.54
CA ILE A 234 -13.22 -1.63 6.85
C ILE A 234 -13.28 -3.01 6.19
N ARG A 235 -13.01 -3.08 4.89
CA ARG A 235 -12.83 -4.34 4.17
C ARG A 235 -11.38 -4.74 4.16
N PHE A 236 -11.11 -5.93 4.66
CA PHE A 236 -9.78 -6.52 4.68
C PHE A 236 -9.71 -7.67 3.67
N TRP A 237 -8.68 -7.62 2.83
CA TRP A 237 -8.33 -8.69 1.91
C TRP A 237 -6.94 -9.20 2.25
N HIS A 238 -6.79 -10.52 2.46
CA HIS A 238 -5.49 -11.10 2.77
C HIS A 238 -5.37 -12.55 2.29
N GLY A 239 -4.21 -12.87 1.71
CA GLY A 239 -3.86 -14.23 1.30
C GLY A 239 -3.18 -15.00 2.44
N LYS A 240 -3.57 -16.26 2.65
CA LYS A 240 -3.01 -17.07 3.74
C LYS A 240 -1.56 -17.55 3.47
N ASP A 241 -1.10 -17.59 2.17
CA ASP A 241 0.30 -17.82 1.82
C ASP A 241 1.11 -16.51 1.72
N ASP A 242 0.63 -15.41 2.32
CA ASP A 242 1.40 -14.18 2.42
C ASP A 242 2.63 -14.39 3.31
N ARG A 243 3.80 -14.46 2.66
CA ARG A 243 5.10 -14.64 3.34
C ARG A 243 5.76 -13.35 3.75
N ASN A 244 5.22 -12.19 3.33
CA ASN A 244 5.73 -10.88 3.72
C ASN A 244 5.14 -10.44 5.05
N ILE A 245 3.82 -10.56 5.19
CA ILE A 245 3.05 -10.17 6.37
C ILE A 245 2.02 -11.26 6.62
N ALA A 246 2.13 -11.96 7.74
CA ALA A 246 1.19 -13.04 8.05
C ALA A 246 -0.25 -12.53 8.14
N TRP A 247 -1.19 -13.23 7.53
CA TRP A 247 -2.62 -12.90 7.52
C TRP A 247 -3.23 -12.78 8.92
N THR A 248 -2.66 -13.47 9.89
CA THR A 248 -3.06 -13.43 11.30
C THR A 248 -2.92 -12.02 11.92
N TYR A 249 -2.03 -11.16 11.42
CA TYR A 249 -2.00 -9.75 11.82
C TYR A 249 -3.28 -9.01 11.38
N THR A 250 -3.71 -9.22 10.14
CA THR A 250 -4.96 -8.62 9.64
C THR A 250 -6.16 -9.16 10.41
N GLN A 251 -6.17 -10.45 10.76
CA GLN A 251 -7.22 -11.02 11.58
C GLN A 251 -7.31 -10.32 12.95
N GLN A 252 -6.19 -10.17 13.66
CA GLN A 252 -6.15 -9.48 14.95
C GLN A 252 -6.59 -8.01 14.87
N ILE A 253 -6.24 -7.32 13.79
CA ILE A 253 -6.68 -5.94 13.57
C ILE A 253 -8.19 -5.89 13.28
N ALA A 254 -8.69 -6.79 12.44
CA ALA A 254 -10.11 -6.85 12.09
C ALA A 254 -10.99 -7.15 13.31
N GLU A 255 -10.55 -8.01 14.23
CA GLU A 255 -11.24 -8.32 15.48
C GLU A 255 -11.43 -7.09 16.41
N LEU A 256 -10.58 -6.05 16.25
CA LEU A 256 -10.68 -4.79 17.01
C LEU A 256 -11.69 -3.80 16.40
N ILE A 257 -12.13 -4.00 15.17
CA ILE A 257 -13.02 -3.08 14.45
C ILE A 257 -14.42 -3.70 14.34
N PRO A 258 -15.44 -3.15 15.01
CA PRO A 258 -16.77 -3.78 15.10
C PRO A 258 -17.46 -4.06 13.75
N GLN A 259 -17.14 -3.29 12.71
CA GLN A 259 -17.73 -3.38 11.38
C GLN A 259 -16.71 -3.85 10.32
N ALA A 260 -15.71 -4.65 10.74
CA ALA A 260 -14.75 -5.22 9.81
C ALA A 260 -15.38 -6.33 8.96
N GLU A 261 -15.13 -6.27 7.66
CA GLU A 261 -15.41 -7.34 6.69
C GLU A 261 -14.10 -7.99 6.29
N THR A 262 -14.00 -9.32 6.28
CA THR A 262 -12.75 -10.02 5.95
C THR A 262 -12.93 -10.96 4.77
N HIS A 263 -11.99 -10.89 3.83
CA HIS A 263 -11.92 -11.77 2.66
C HIS A 263 -10.57 -12.47 2.63
N TRP A 264 -10.59 -13.80 2.73
CA TRP A 264 -9.40 -14.62 2.79
C TRP A 264 -9.25 -15.44 1.51
N SER A 265 -8.03 -15.48 0.97
CA SER A 265 -7.64 -16.45 -0.05
C SER A 265 -6.72 -17.50 0.57
N GLU A 266 -7.02 -18.78 0.34
CA GLU A 266 -6.22 -19.88 0.90
C GLU A 266 -4.85 -20.02 0.22
N ILE A 267 -4.74 -19.61 -1.04
CA ILE A 267 -3.57 -19.88 -1.89
C ILE A 267 -2.75 -18.64 -2.22
N ASP A 268 -3.34 -17.46 -2.14
CA ASP A 268 -2.66 -16.24 -2.54
C ASP A 268 -1.70 -15.73 -1.46
N GLY A 269 -0.68 -15.01 -1.92
CA GLY A 269 0.29 -14.31 -1.10
C GLY A 269 0.12 -12.79 -1.17
N HIS A 270 1.24 -12.10 -0.94
CA HIS A 270 1.29 -10.64 -0.82
C HIS A 270 1.03 -9.90 -2.14
N TYR A 271 1.53 -10.47 -3.25
CA TYR A 271 1.42 -9.90 -4.60
C TYR A 271 0.29 -10.54 -5.38
N SER A 272 0.12 -11.84 -5.25
CA SER A 272 -0.89 -12.56 -6.03
C SER A 272 -2.30 -12.14 -5.66
N LEU A 273 -2.60 -11.94 -4.38
CA LEU A 273 -3.94 -11.54 -3.96
C LEU A 273 -4.41 -10.26 -4.67
N PRO A 274 -3.73 -9.10 -4.54
CA PRO A 274 -4.20 -7.87 -5.17
C PRO A 274 -4.19 -7.91 -6.71
N ILE A 275 -3.32 -8.71 -7.31
CA ILE A 275 -3.21 -8.81 -8.77
C ILE A 275 -4.29 -9.73 -9.33
N THR A 276 -4.46 -10.92 -8.76
CA THR A 276 -5.43 -11.92 -9.23
C THR A 276 -6.87 -11.48 -8.93
N HIS A 277 -7.10 -10.83 -7.79
CA HIS A 277 -8.43 -10.39 -7.34
C HIS A 277 -8.65 -8.88 -7.48
N SER A 278 -7.86 -8.20 -8.33
CA SER A 278 -7.97 -6.74 -8.52
C SER A 278 -9.37 -6.30 -8.92
N GLU A 279 -10.07 -7.08 -9.76
CA GLU A 279 -11.44 -6.80 -10.17
C GLU A 279 -12.42 -6.86 -8.99
N GLN A 280 -12.38 -7.95 -8.21
CA GLN A 280 -13.23 -8.13 -7.05
C GLN A 280 -13.00 -7.06 -5.99
N ILE A 281 -11.74 -6.71 -5.76
CA ILE A 281 -11.34 -5.68 -4.80
C ILE A 281 -11.89 -4.32 -5.21
N ILE A 282 -11.75 -3.94 -6.49
CA ILE A 282 -12.27 -2.66 -7.00
C ILE A 282 -13.79 -2.64 -6.97
N ALA A 283 -14.47 -3.69 -7.42
CA ALA A 283 -15.92 -3.77 -7.40
C ALA A 283 -16.47 -3.70 -5.96
N ALA A 284 -15.88 -4.45 -5.03
CA ALA A 284 -16.25 -4.40 -3.61
C ALA A 284 -15.99 -3.03 -2.99
N ALA A 285 -14.87 -2.36 -3.33
CA ALA A 285 -14.61 -1.00 -2.89
C ALA A 285 -15.70 -0.03 -3.34
N MET A 286 -16.22 -0.20 -4.55
CA MET A 286 -17.31 0.59 -5.11
C MET A 286 -18.72 0.09 -4.75
N GLN A 287 -18.83 -0.93 -3.89
CA GLN A 287 -20.10 -1.55 -3.49
C GLN A 287 -20.95 -2.02 -4.69
N LYS A 288 -20.28 -2.47 -5.76
CA LYS A 288 -20.90 -3.01 -6.97
C LYS A 288 -20.85 -4.54 -6.95
N ASP A 289 -21.89 -5.15 -7.53
CA ASP A 289 -21.90 -6.60 -7.70
C ASP A 289 -20.75 -7.06 -8.58
N VAL A 290 -20.06 -8.08 -8.11
CA VAL A 290 -19.01 -8.77 -8.89
C VAL A 290 -19.66 -9.98 -9.54
N PRO A 291 -19.38 -10.25 -10.83
CA PRO A 291 -19.70 -11.55 -11.39
C PRO A 291 -19.08 -12.63 -10.51
N GLU A 292 -19.89 -13.60 -10.07
CA GLU A 292 -19.40 -14.73 -9.26
C GLU A 292 -18.21 -15.38 -9.97
N VAL A 293 -17.02 -15.12 -9.47
CA VAL A 293 -15.88 -15.96 -9.85
C VAL A 293 -16.03 -17.24 -9.06
N MET A 294 -16.21 -18.33 -9.81
CA MET A 294 -16.33 -19.69 -9.27
C MET A 294 -15.40 -19.84 -8.05
N LYS A 295 -16.00 -20.20 -6.91
CA LYS A 295 -15.28 -20.74 -5.77
C LYS A 295 -14.47 -21.92 -6.31
N VAL A 296 -13.16 -21.74 -6.48
CA VAL A 296 -12.26 -22.86 -6.67
C VAL A 296 -12.24 -23.58 -5.33
N ALA A 297 -12.84 -24.76 -5.33
CA ALA A 297 -12.96 -25.67 -4.20
C ALA A 297 -11.59 -26.16 -3.73
#